data_958b23579cc59c6b37240c7bf492af81
#
_entry.id   958b23579cc59c6b37240c7bf492af81
#
_cell.length_a   1.000
_cell.length_b   1.000
_cell.length_c   1.000
_cell.angle_alpha   90.00
_cell.angle_beta   90.00
_cell.angle_gamma   90.00
#
_symmetry.space_group_name_H-M   'P 1'
#
loop_
_entity.id
_entity.type
_entity.pdbx_description
1 polymer ?
#
loop_
_entity_poly.entity_id
_entity_poly.type
_entity_poly.pdbx_seq_one_letter_code
_entity_poly.pdbx_strand_id
1 'polypeptide(L)'
;MNLSENFTYDELTHTDHREFDNTPNDAEMANLVRLAAFLEQVREVLGGREIHINSAFRSAEVNRAVGSSDKSQHRHGCAADIRVKGMTPDEVVSAIIGSGLPYDQCIREFDRWTHVSIPNTEDAAPRQMALIIDKSEIGRAHV
;
A
#
# COMPACT_ATOMS: atom_id res chain seq x y z
N MET A 1 8.97 14.81 7.74
CA MET A 1 7.65 15.43 7.60
C MET A 1 6.57 14.36 7.74
N ASN A 2 5.60 14.62 8.58
CA ASN A 2 4.48 13.69 8.75
C ASN A 2 3.40 13.98 7.71
N LEU A 3 2.87 12.92 7.08
CA LEU A 3 1.71 13.02 6.19
C LEU A 3 0.41 12.77 6.94
N SER A 4 0.51 12.10 8.09
CA SER A 4 -0.57 11.90 9.06
C SER A 4 0.05 11.69 10.43
N GLU A 5 -0.76 11.46 11.45
CA GLU A 5 -0.26 11.31 12.83
C GLU A 5 0.81 10.23 12.96
N ASN A 6 0.63 9.09 12.29
CA ASN A 6 1.50 7.92 12.45
C ASN A 6 2.32 7.54 11.22
N PHE A 7 2.21 8.29 10.11
CA PHE A 7 2.91 7.95 8.87
C PHE A 7 3.65 9.14 8.31
N THR A 8 4.95 8.94 8.04
CA THR A 8 5.85 9.99 7.58
C THR A 8 6.06 9.93 6.08
N TYR A 9 6.49 11.04 5.51
CA TYR A 9 6.92 11.12 4.11
C TYR A 9 8.01 10.08 3.83
N ASP A 10 8.99 9.98 4.73
CA ASP A 10 10.12 9.07 4.53
C ASP A 10 9.67 7.61 4.48
N GLU A 11 8.73 7.21 5.33
CA GLU A 11 8.17 5.85 5.30
C GLU A 11 7.46 5.56 3.98
N LEU A 12 6.70 6.52 3.47
CA LEU A 12 5.86 6.31 2.29
C LEU A 12 6.60 6.50 0.97
N THR A 13 7.85 6.97 1.01
CA THR A 13 8.71 7.11 -0.17
C THR A 13 9.98 6.27 -0.08
N HIS A 14 10.09 5.44 0.95
CA HIS A 14 11.26 4.57 1.14
C HIS A 14 11.39 3.58 -0.01
N THR A 15 12.63 3.37 -0.46
CA THR A 15 12.97 2.33 -1.43
C THR A 15 14.38 1.80 -1.15
N ASP A 16 14.58 0.51 -1.41
CA ASP A 16 15.90 -0.10 -1.38
C ASP A 16 16.69 0.17 -2.66
N HIS A 17 16.04 0.63 -3.72
CA HIS A 17 16.66 1.00 -5.00
C HIS A 17 17.13 2.45 -4.96
N ARG A 18 18.11 2.73 -4.10
CA ARG A 18 18.59 4.10 -3.84
C ARG A 18 19.33 4.75 -4.99
N GLU A 19 19.70 3.98 -6.02
CA GLU A 19 20.30 4.48 -7.23
C GLU A 19 19.34 5.31 -8.08
N PHE A 20 18.04 5.20 -7.83
CA PHE A 20 17.00 5.93 -8.54
C PHE A 20 16.35 6.99 -7.65
N ASP A 21 15.95 8.08 -8.27
CA ASP A 21 15.14 9.10 -7.60
C ASP A 21 13.73 8.55 -7.36
N ASN A 22 13.25 8.64 -6.14
CA ASN A 22 11.92 8.20 -5.76
C ASN A 22 11.10 9.37 -5.17
N THR A 23 11.25 10.54 -5.75
CA THR A 23 10.52 11.75 -5.31
C THR A 23 9.17 11.85 -6.03
N PRO A 24 8.05 11.91 -5.28
CA PRO A 24 6.74 12.06 -5.90
C PRO A 24 6.52 13.48 -6.43
N ASN A 25 5.78 13.60 -7.53
CA ASN A 25 5.31 14.89 -8.01
C ASN A 25 4.11 15.37 -7.17
N ASP A 26 3.57 16.55 -7.48
CA ASP A 26 2.50 17.13 -6.67
C ASP A 26 1.23 16.28 -6.64
N ALA A 27 0.86 15.68 -7.78
CA ALA A 27 -0.32 14.81 -7.85
C ALA A 27 -0.11 13.53 -7.05
N GLU A 28 1.06 12.92 -7.17
CA GLU A 28 1.45 11.73 -6.43
C GLU A 28 1.51 12.01 -4.92
N MET A 29 2.02 13.19 -4.56
CA MET A 29 2.08 13.62 -3.17
C MET A 29 0.68 13.78 -2.57
N ALA A 30 -0.26 14.35 -3.32
CA ALA A 30 -1.66 14.47 -2.89
C ALA A 30 -2.27 13.08 -2.65
N ASN A 31 -1.96 12.11 -3.51
CA ASN A 31 -2.41 10.74 -3.34
C ASN A 31 -1.78 10.11 -2.09
N LEU A 32 -0.51 10.38 -1.82
CA LEU A 32 0.14 9.87 -0.60
C LEU A 32 -0.50 10.41 0.67
N VAL A 33 -0.95 11.65 0.68
CA VAL A 33 -1.68 12.21 1.81
C VAL A 33 -3.00 11.46 2.03
N ARG A 34 -3.74 11.16 0.95
CA ARG A 34 -4.96 10.34 1.03
C ARG A 34 -4.66 8.93 1.53
N LEU A 35 -3.57 8.33 1.02
CA LEU A 35 -3.15 6.99 1.44
C LEU A 35 -2.80 6.97 2.93
N ALA A 36 -2.07 7.97 3.42
CA ALA A 36 -1.72 8.08 4.83
C ALA A 36 -2.99 8.14 5.70
N ALA A 37 -3.99 8.92 5.30
CA ALA A 37 -5.25 9.00 6.01
C ALA A 37 -5.97 7.64 6.04
N PHE A 38 -5.94 6.91 4.93
CA PHE A 38 -6.51 5.56 4.86
C PHE A 38 -5.75 4.59 5.78
N LEU A 39 -4.42 4.68 5.81
CA LEU A 39 -3.60 3.83 6.68
C LEU A 39 -3.85 4.12 8.16
N GLU A 40 -4.21 5.34 8.54
CA GLU A 40 -4.64 5.64 9.90
C GLU A 40 -5.93 4.89 10.25
N GLN A 41 -6.88 4.81 9.31
CA GLN A 41 -8.11 4.05 9.50
C GLN A 41 -7.82 2.54 9.63
N VAL A 42 -6.89 2.03 8.81
CA VAL A 42 -6.45 0.63 8.91
C VAL A 42 -5.85 0.38 10.30
N ARG A 43 -4.97 1.27 10.75
CA ARG A 43 -4.33 1.15 12.07
C ARG A 43 -5.37 1.11 13.19
N GLU A 44 -6.37 1.96 13.12
CA GLU A 44 -7.45 2.00 14.12
C GLU A 44 -8.23 0.68 14.17
N VAL A 45 -8.60 0.16 12.99
CA VAL A 45 -9.31 -1.13 12.87
C VAL A 45 -8.47 -2.28 13.44
N LEU A 46 -7.14 -2.19 13.35
CA LEU A 46 -6.23 -3.21 13.85
C LEU A 46 -5.81 -2.98 15.30
N GLY A 47 -6.55 -2.14 16.04
CA GLY A 47 -6.33 -1.94 17.46
C GLY A 47 -5.15 -1.04 17.82
N GLY A 48 -4.73 -0.18 16.91
CA GLY A 48 -3.61 0.74 17.14
C GLY A 48 -2.24 0.09 17.03
N ARG A 49 -2.14 -1.08 16.39
CA ARG A 49 -0.88 -1.80 16.23
C ARG A 49 0.07 -1.05 15.30
N GLU A 50 1.36 -1.17 15.57
CA GLU A 50 2.39 -0.62 14.70
C GLU A 50 2.32 -1.24 13.32
N ILE A 51 2.33 -0.38 12.29
CA ILE A 51 2.32 -0.79 10.88
C ILE A 51 3.68 -0.43 10.27
N HIS A 52 4.36 -1.45 9.74
CA HIS A 52 5.59 -1.26 8.99
C HIS A 52 5.28 -1.17 7.50
N ILE A 53 5.79 -0.13 6.85
CA ILE A 53 5.62 0.08 5.41
C ILE A 53 6.81 -0.55 4.69
N ASN A 54 6.56 -1.62 3.94
CA ASN A 54 7.60 -2.25 3.12
C ASN A 54 7.86 -1.42 1.87
N SER A 55 6.79 -0.92 1.24
CA SER A 55 6.85 -0.12 0.03
C SER A 55 5.52 0.62 -0.13
N ALA A 56 5.57 1.89 -0.52
CA ALA A 56 4.36 2.63 -0.87
C ALA A 56 4.55 3.31 -2.22
N PHE A 57 4.93 4.58 -2.27
CA PHE A 57 5.17 5.23 -3.56
C PHE A 57 6.38 4.63 -4.27
N ARG A 58 6.24 4.43 -5.59
CA ARG A 58 7.34 4.05 -6.48
C ARG A 58 7.34 4.96 -7.70
N SER A 59 8.49 5.60 -7.96
CA SER A 59 8.72 6.29 -9.24
C SER A 59 8.69 5.29 -10.39
N ALA A 60 8.62 5.78 -11.62
CA ALA A 60 8.63 4.89 -12.80
C ALA A 60 9.87 3.99 -12.82
N GLU A 61 11.04 4.53 -12.47
CA GLU A 61 12.29 3.79 -12.47
C GLU A 61 12.32 2.71 -11.39
N VAL A 62 11.91 3.06 -10.16
CA VAL A 62 11.83 2.11 -9.05
C VAL A 62 10.80 1.03 -9.36
N ASN A 63 9.65 1.41 -9.90
CA ASN A 63 8.59 0.47 -10.23
C ASN A 63 9.05 -0.57 -11.26
N ARG A 64 9.80 -0.13 -12.27
CA ARG A 64 10.39 -1.05 -13.25
C ARG A 64 11.46 -1.93 -12.64
N ALA A 65 12.28 -1.39 -11.74
CA ALA A 65 13.35 -2.15 -11.08
C ALA A 65 12.81 -3.31 -10.25
N VAL A 66 11.63 -3.15 -9.63
CA VAL A 66 11.00 -4.25 -8.87
C VAL A 66 10.18 -5.18 -9.76
N GLY A 67 10.13 -4.95 -11.07
CA GLY A 67 9.43 -5.81 -12.01
C GLY A 67 7.91 -5.63 -12.02
N SER A 68 7.42 -4.51 -11.55
CA SER A 68 5.99 -4.24 -11.48
C SER A 68 5.48 -3.60 -12.78
N SER A 69 4.18 -3.74 -13.02
CA SER A 69 3.49 -3.11 -14.14
C SER A 69 3.42 -1.59 -13.96
N ASP A 70 3.47 -0.85 -15.07
CA ASP A 70 3.27 0.60 -15.06
C ASP A 70 1.86 0.98 -14.57
N LYS A 71 0.93 0.03 -14.53
CA LYS A 71 -0.43 0.23 -14.02
C LYS A 71 -0.54 0.04 -12.51
N SER A 72 0.55 -0.34 -11.84
CA SER A 72 0.56 -0.53 -10.40
C SER A 72 0.13 0.75 -9.67
N GLN A 73 -0.72 0.60 -8.65
CA GLN A 73 -1.15 1.73 -7.82
C GLN A 73 -0.02 2.31 -6.97
N HIS A 74 1.05 1.56 -6.72
CA HIS A 74 2.27 2.09 -6.09
C HIS A 74 2.85 3.24 -6.91
N ARG A 75 2.73 3.18 -8.22
CA ARG A 75 3.24 4.21 -9.14
C ARG A 75 2.55 5.55 -8.95
N HIS A 76 1.30 5.53 -8.47
CA HIS A 76 0.51 6.74 -8.26
C HIS A 76 0.49 7.22 -6.81
N GLY A 77 1.13 6.49 -5.91
CA GLY A 77 1.07 6.82 -4.48
C GLY A 77 -0.23 6.37 -3.81
N CYS A 78 -0.92 5.40 -4.40
CA CYS A 78 -2.23 4.93 -3.92
C CYS A 78 -2.20 3.54 -3.29
N ALA A 79 -1.03 2.95 -3.14
CA ALA A 79 -0.90 1.61 -2.57
C ALA A 79 0.27 1.52 -1.59
N ALA A 80 0.12 0.63 -0.62
CA ALA A 80 1.18 0.31 0.34
C ALA A 80 1.21 -1.19 0.59
N ASP A 81 2.41 -1.73 0.67
CA ASP A 81 2.65 -3.08 1.15
C ASP A 81 3.03 -2.97 2.62
N ILE A 82 2.25 -3.58 3.50
CA ILE A 82 2.38 -3.39 4.94
C ILE A 82 2.58 -4.71 5.68
N ARG A 83 3.24 -4.60 6.84
CA ARG A 83 3.26 -5.67 7.85
C ARG A 83 2.81 -5.06 9.16
N VAL A 84 2.02 -5.81 9.91
CA VAL A 84 1.44 -5.34 11.17
C VAL A 84 2.01 -6.16 12.31
N LYS A 85 2.52 -5.46 13.32
CA LYS A 85 3.14 -6.09 14.48
C LYS A 85 2.16 -7.04 15.18
N GLY A 86 2.57 -8.30 15.32
CA GLY A 86 1.78 -9.31 16.03
C GLY A 86 0.63 -9.90 15.24
N MET A 87 0.54 -9.63 13.93
CA MET A 87 -0.52 -10.19 13.07
C MET A 87 0.06 -10.82 11.83
N THR A 88 -0.55 -11.91 11.38
CA THR A 88 -0.22 -12.51 10.09
C THR A 88 -0.93 -11.74 8.97
N PRO A 89 -0.45 -11.83 7.71
CA PRO A 89 -1.18 -11.24 6.58
C PRO A 89 -2.64 -11.69 6.49
N ASP A 90 -2.93 -12.96 6.77
CA ASP A 90 -4.31 -13.47 6.77
C ASP A 90 -5.17 -12.73 7.79
N GLU A 91 -4.66 -12.54 9.00
CA GLU A 91 -5.37 -11.82 10.05
C GLU A 91 -5.62 -10.36 9.66
N VAL A 92 -4.62 -9.72 9.03
CA VAL A 92 -4.74 -8.34 8.57
C VAL A 92 -5.82 -8.22 7.49
N VAL A 93 -5.77 -9.08 6.48
CA VAL A 93 -6.77 -9.08 5.40
C VAL A 93 -8.17 -9.31 5.94
N SER A 94 -8.33 -10.31 6.81
CA SER A 94 -9.64 -10.62 7.42
C SER A 94 -10.20 -9.44 8.20
N ALA A 95 -9.35 -8.76 8.96
CA ALA A 95 -9.78 -7.60 9.76
C ALA A 95 -10.21 -6.44 8.87
N ILE A 96 -9.46 -6.17 7.80
CA ILE A 96 -9.78 -5.08 6.87
C ILE A 96 -11.09 -5.37 6.13
N ILE A 97 -11.24 -6.59 5.62
CA ILE A 97 -12.47 -6.99 4.91
C ILE A 97 -13.68 -6.88 5.85
N GLY A 98 -13.55 -7.35 7.07
CA GLY A 98 -14.64 -7.31 8.04
C GLY A 98 -14.96 -5.94 8.59
N SER A 99 -14.09 -4.95 8.39
CA SER A 99 -14.24 -3.61 8.96
C SER A 99 -15.20 -2.70 8.19
N GLY A 100 -15.41 -2.99 6.90
CA GLY A 100 -16.16 -2.11 6.04
C GLY A 100 -15.37 -0.92 5.50
N LEU A 101 -14.03 -0.88 5.70
CA LEU A 101 -13.22 0.20 5.15
C LEU A 101 -13.29 0.24 3.61
N PRO A 102 -13.24 1.45 3.02
CA PRO A 102 -13.39 1.60 1.58
C PRO A 102 -12.08 1.37 0.83
N TYR A 103 -11.48 0.18 0.99
CA TYR A 103 -10.27 -0.16 0.24
C TYR A 103 -10.57 -0.40 -1.23
N ASP A 104 -9.61 -0.10 -2.10
CA ASP A 104 -9.68 -0.46 -3.50
C ASP A 104 -9.23 -1.90 -3.69
N GLN A 105 -8.03 -2.22 -3.18
CA GLN A 105 -7.51 -3.57 -3.14
C GLN A 105 -7.03 -3.91 -1.73
N CYS A 106 -7.22 -5.17 -1.33
CA CYS A 106 -6.68 -5.73 -0.09
C CYS A 106 -6.23 -7.14 -0.41
N ILE A 107 -4.93 -7.35 -0.51
CA ILE A 107 -4.35 -8.56 -1.07
C ILE A 107 -3.30 -9.13 -0.14
N ARG A 108 -3.43 -10.42 0.21
CA ARG A 108 -2.36 -11.16 0.87
C ARG A 108 -1.36 -11.61 -0.22
N GLU A 109 -0.12 -11.14 -0.12
CA GLU A 109 0.92 -11.50 -1.08
C GLU A 109 1.94 -12.46 -0.45
N PHE A 110 1.97 -13.70 -0.93
CA PHE A 110 2.97 -14.72 -0.57
C PHE A 110 3.07 -15.00 0.94
N ASP A 111 2.04 -14.73 1.72
CA ASP A 111 2.05 -14.86 3.19
C ASP A 111 3.17 -14.04 3.85
N ARG A 112 3.62 -12.97 3.20
CA ARG A 112 4.71 -12.10 3.69
C ARG A 112 4.24 -10.72 4.09
N TRP A 113 3.34 -10.13 3.31
CA TRP A 113 2.79 -8.80 3.58
C TRP A 113 1.39 -8.68 3.02
N THR A 114 0.73 -7.60 3.37
CA THR A 114 -0.58 -7.26 2.86
C THR A 114 -0.46 -6.03 1.97
N HIS A 115 -0.96 -6.14 0.75
CA HIS A 115 -1.08 -5.01 -0.16
C HIS A 115 -2.43 -4.35 0.05
N VAL A 116 -2.45 -3.05 0.35
CA VAL A 116 -3.68 -2.28 0.49
C VAL A 116 -3.60 -1.06 -0.42
N SER A 117 -4.74 -0.67 -0.96
CA SER A 117 -4.79 0.51 -1.83
C SER A 117 -6.08 1.28 -1.70
N ILE A 118 -6.02 2.52 -2.17
CA ILE A 118 -7.17 3.42 -2.34
C ILE A 118 -7.36 3.65 -3.85
N PRO A 119 -8.54 4.12 -4.29
CA PRO A 119 -8.71 4.47 -5.69
C PRO A 119 -7.70 5.51 -6.17
N ASN A 120 -7.33 5.44 -7.45
CA ASN A 120 -6.32 6.34 -8.03
C ASN A 120 -6.76 7.80 -8.05
N THR A 121 -8.06 8.05 -8.01
CA THR A 121 -8.61 9.40 -7.91
C THR A 121 -9.58 9.49 -6.75
N GLU A 122 -9.70 10.69 -6.16
CA GLU A 122 -10.51 10.92 -4.98
C GLU A 122 -11.99 10.60 -5.18
N ASP A 123 -12.49 10.82 -6.38
CA ASP A 123 -13.91 10.63 -6.73
C ASP A 123 -14.24 9.24 -7.29
N ALA A 124 -13.25 8.39 -7.49
CA ALA A 124 -13.48 7.03 -7.97
C ALA A 124 -14.03 6.15 -6.85
N ALA A 125 -14.98 5.27 -7.20
CA ALA A 125 -15.51 4.31 -6.25
C ALA A 125 -14.49 3.21 -5.94
N PRO A 126 -14.29 2.85 -4.66
CA PRO A 126 -13.38 1.75 -4.31
C PRO A 126 -13.93 0.42 -4.83
N ARG A 127 -13.05 -0.38 -5.43
CA ARG A 127 -13.43 -1.67 -6.03
C ARG A 127 -13.69 -2.75 -4.98
N GLN A 128 -13.15 -2.62 -3.80
CA GLN A 128 -13.20 -3.59 -2.70
C GLN A 128 -12.77 -4.99 -3.16
N MET A 129 -11.69 -5.03 -3.94
CA MET A 129 -11.12 -6.27 -4.46
C MET A 129 -10.21 -6.90 -3.42
N ALA A 130 -10.57 -8.10 -2.94
CA ALA A 130 -9.77 -8.85 -1.97
C ALA A 130 -9.27 -10.14 -2.62
N LEU A 131 -7.96 -10.40 -2.52
CA LEU A 131 -7.33 -11.55 -3.14
C LEU A 131 -6.28 -12.18 -2.23
N ILE A 132 -5.99 -13.45 -2.49
CA ILE A 132 -4.86 -14.18 -1.90
C ILE A 132 -3.98 -14.63 -3.06
N ILE A 133 -2.70 -14.20 -3.03
CA ILE A 133 -1.74 -14.54 -4.08
C ILE A 133 -0.65 -15.42 -3.47
N ASP A 134 -0.52 -16.63 -4.02
CA ASP A 134 0.49 -17.61 -3.63
C ASP A 134 1.60 -17.69 -4.69
N LYS A 135 2.64 -18.49 -4.41
CA LYS A 135 3.78 -18.66 -5.31
C LYS A 135 3.37 -19.10 -6.72
N SER A 136 2.31 -19.88 -6.84
CA SER A 136 1.80 -20.37 -8.13
C SER A 136 1.27 -19.25 -9.01
N GLU A 137 1.02 -18.07 -8.44
CA GLU A 137 0.47 -16.91 -9.14
C GLU A 137 1.47 -15.77 -9.21
N ILE A 138 2.77 -16.07 -9.15
CA ILE A 138 3.81 -15.06 -9.05
C ILE A 138 3.77 -14.03 -10.18
N GLY A 139 3.37 -14.42 -11.37
CA GLY A 139 3.23 -13.49 -12.50
C GLY A 139 2.07 -12.53 -12.37
N ARG A 140 1.19 -12.72 -11.39
CA ARG A 140 0.00 -11.89 -11.12
C ARG A 140 0.15 -11.10 -9.82
N ALA A 141 1.27 -11.25 -9.13
CA ALA A 141 1.45 -10.70 -7.79
C ALA A 141 1.75 -9.20 -7.75
N HIS A 142 2.20 -8.64 -8.87
CA HIS A 142 2.59 -7.23 -8.94
C HIS A 142 1.42 -6.39 -9.43
N VAL A 143 0.67 -5.91 -8.50
CA VAL A 143 -0.51 -5.07 -8.76
C VAL A 143 -0.21 -3.60 -8.51
#